data_5fd63b02093f639dcee277a7229fa706
#
_entry.id   5fd63b02093f639dcee277a7229fa706
#
_cell.length_a   1.000
_cell.length_b   1.000
_cell.length_c   1.000
_cell.angle_alpha   90.00
_cell.angle_beta   90.00
_cell.angle_gamma   90.00
#
_symmetry.space_group_name_H-M   'P 1'
#
loop_
_entity.id
_entity.type
_entity.pdbx_description
1 polymer ?
#
loop_
_entity_poly.entity_id
_entity_poly.type
_entity_poly.pdbx_seq_one_letter_code
_entity_poly.pdbx_strand_id
1 'polypeptide(L)'
;HDRASRRGWRRGPQGDGTAMIAEPAGSDRYGCAMADVLHDASHPRATRVERSFAFVDLSGFTRFTDVQGDDEAVDILSAFRAVVRGVASTHGVRIAKWLGDGAMLVGVEPEPLLEALVEIEGLITDSGSPLPLRAGFTTGPVILIDGDDYVGHAVNLAARLCAAAEPRQVLAIADDIVHLYTDIVSVPAGRREIPGVEDPVDVVAIRR
;
A
#
# COMPACT_ATOMS: atom_id res chain seq x y z
N HIS A 1 -39.47 51.92 23.06
CA HIS A 1 -38.81 52.25 24.35
C HIS A 1 -37.43 51.61 24.32
N ASP A 2 -36.44 52.30 23.90
CA ASP A 2 -35.72 53.45 24.43
C ASP A 2 -34.69 52.98 25.49
N ARG A 3 -33.50 53.10 25.24
CA ARG A 3 -32.45 54.04 25.66
C ARG A 3 -31.05 53.46 25.54
N ALA A 4 -30.33 54.22 24.75
CA ALA A 4 -28.90 54.27 24.68
C ALA A 4 -28.19 54.50 26.03
N SER A 5 -26.96 54.04 26.15
CA SER A 5 -25.93 54.79 26.88
C SER A 5 -24.54 54.58 26.30
N ARG A 6 -24.01 55.61 25.73
CA ARG A 6 -22.61 55.87 25.38
C ARG A 6 -21.77 56.03 26.62
N ARG A 7 -20.61 55.42 26.73
CA ARG A 7 -19.45 55.88 27.51
C ARG A 7 -18.21 55.48 26.71
N GLY A 8 -17.41 56.30 26.13
CA GLY A 8 -16.64 57.37 26.76
C GLY A 8 -15.19 56.84 26.76
N TRP A 9 -14.48 57.00 25.59
CA TRP A 9 -13.03 56.74 25.50
C TRP A 9 -12.30 57.92 26.12
N ARG A 10 -11.53 57.65 27.19
CA ARG A 10 -10.51 58.59 27.68
C ARG A 10 -9.14 58.10 27.31
N ARG A 11 -8.37 58.89 26.60
CA ARG A 11 -6.94 58.77 26.41
C ARG A 11 -6.20 59.13 27.66
N GLY A 12 -5.24 58.31 28.10
CA GLY A 12 -4.23 58.64 29.12
C GLY A 12 -2.89 58.04 28.70
N PRO A 13 -1.75 58.46 29.24
CA PRO A 13 -0.59 58.89 28.50
C PRO A 13 0.40 57.74 28.21
N GLN A 14 1.31 58.04 27.25
CA GLN A 14 2.47 57.24 26.86
C GLN A 14 3.32 56.84 28.07
N GLY A 15 3.62 55.53 28.15
CA GLY A 15 4.62 54.97 29.05
C GLY A 15 5.28 53.82 28.35
N ASP A 16 6.60 53.91 28.19
CA ASP A 16 7.52 52.90 27.70
C ASP A 16 7.33 51.62 28.50
N GLY A 17 6.99 50.54 27.80
CA GLY A 17 6.83 49.24 28.45
C GLY A 17 6.96 48.13 27.44
N THR A 18 8.11 47.53 27.42
CA THR A 18 8.42 46.25 26.81
C THR A 18 7.26 45.27 27.04
N ALA A 19 6.47 45.01 26.02
CA ALA A 19 5.43 43.97 26.08
C ALA A 19 6.11 42.62 26.13
N MET A 20 6.13 42.01 27.30
CA MET A 20 6.34 40.56 27.44
C MET A 20 5.15 39.87 26.79
N ILE A 21 5.40 39.28 25.63
CA ILE A 21 4.47 38.37 25.00
C ILE A 21 4.48 37.10 25.85
N ALA A 22 3.39 36.81 26.54
CA ALA A 22 3.19 35.55 27.21
C ALA A 22 3.07 34.48 26.12
N GLU A 23 4.02 33.55 26.07
CA GLU A 23 3.94 32.34 25.27
C GLU A 23 2.74 31.49 25.71
N PRO A 24 1.97 30.95 24.76
CA PRO A 24 0.92 29.99 25.11
C PRO A 24 1.58 28.70 25.59
N ALA A 25 1.49 28.41 26.88
CA ALA A 25 1.83 27.11 27.43
C ALA A 25 0.89 26.05 26.82
N GLY A 26 1.42 25.15 25.95
CA GLY A 26 0.64 23.97 25.58
C GLY A 26 0.83 23.34 24.22
N SER A 27 2.01 23.42 23.56
CA SER A 27 2.19 22.69 22.29
C SER A 27 3.48 21.86 22.17
N ASP A 28 4.31 21.78 23.19
CA ASP A 28 5.64 21.14 23.05
C ASP A 28 5.77 19.68 23.54
N ARG A 29 4.71 19.05 23.99
CA ARG A 29 4.84 17.68 24.50
C ARG A 29 5.02 16.60 23.41
N TYR A 30 4.61 16.87 22.20
CA TYR A 30 4.75 15.90 21.08
C TYR A 30 5.97 16.17 20.22
N GLY A 31 6.44 17.37 20.11
CA GLY A 31 7.63 17.73 19.34
C GLY A 31 8.92 17.24 19.98
N CYS A 32 9.04 17.32 21.31
CA CYS A 32 10.23 16.88 22.04
C CYS A 32 10.36 15.33 22.03
N ALA A 33 9.28 14.59 22.21
CA ALA A 33 9.29 13.13 22.21
C ALA A 33 9.71 12.55 20.87
N MET A 34 9.35 13.17 19.75
CA MET A 34 9.70 12.68 18.43
C MET A 34 11.15 13.02 18.05
N ALA A 35 11.68 14.16 18.54
CA ALA A 35 13.07 14.54 18.35
C ALA A 35 14.03 13.63 19.15
N ASP A 36 13.66 13.25 20.36
CA ASP A 36 14.45 12.37 21.22
C ASP A 36 14.49 10.92 20.66
N VAL A 37 13.41 10.43 20.07
CA VAL A 37 13.37 9.12 19.38
C VAL A 37 14.25 9.10 18.14
N LEU A 38 14.39 10.22 17.43
CA LEU A 38 15.24 10.30 16.23
C LEU A 38 16.74 10.44 16.54
N HIS A 39 17.13 10.77 17.78
CA HIS A 39 18.53 10.95 18.18
C HIS A 39 19.12 9.76 18.96
N ASP A 40 18.32 8.74 19.28
CA ASP A 40 18.86 7.51 19.86
C ASP A 40 19.61 6.70 18.80
N ALA A 41 20.93 6.87 18.76
CA ALA A 41 21.83 6.15 17.85
C ALA A 41 21.93 4.62 18.14
N SER A 42 21.14 4.12 19.09
CA SER A 42 21.06 2.70 19.46
C SER A 42 20.00 1.90 18.71
N HIS A 43 19.35 2.51 17.69
CA HIS A 43 18.43 1.73 16.83
C HIS A 43 19.20 0.56 16.21
N PRO A 44 18.73 -0.69 16.37
CA PRO A 44 19.34 -1.83 15.71
C PRO A 44 19.42 -1.51 14.22
N ARG A 45 20.59 -1.73 13.62
CA ARG A 45 20.79 -1.50 12.18
C ARG A 45 19.68 -2.20 11.45
N ALA A 46 18.77 -1.41 10.86
CA ALA A 46 17.65 -1.92 10.09
C ALA A 46 18.19 -2.92 9.06
N THR A 47 17.85 -4.20 9.24
CA THR A 47 18.35 -5.26 8.36
C THR A 47 17.66 -5.14 7.02
N ARG A 48 18.44 -4.91 5.97
CA ARG A 48 17.93 -4.97 4.60
C ARG A 48 17.89 -6.42 4.17
N VAL A 49 16.75 -6.82 3.66
CA VAL A 49 16.52 -8.15 3.09
C VAL A 49 15.93 -7.99 1.70
N GLU A 50 16.25 -8.90 0.80
CA GLU A 50 15.61 -8.98 -0.50
C GLU A 50 14.36 -9.85 -0.39
N ARG A 51 13.25 -9.38 -0.92
CA ARG A 51 11.94 -10.08 -0.90
C ARG A 51 11.18 -9.77 -2.17
N SER A 52 10.31 -10.69 -2.53
CA SER A 52 9.33 -10.52 -3.58
C SER A 52 7.99 -10.10 -2.97
N PHE A 53 7.36 -9.12 -3.59
CA PHE A 53 6.10 -8.54 -3.14
C PHE A 53 5.06 -8.63 -4.24
N ALA A 54 3.85 -8.96 -3.84
CA ALA A 54 2.70 -8.82 -4.70
C ALA A 54 1.53 -8.17 -3.97
N PHE A 55 0.81 -7.34 -4.70
CA PHE A 55 -0.51 -6.88 -4.32
C PHE A 55 -1.53 -7.50 -5.26
N VAL A 56 -2.59 -8.00 -4.70
CA VAL A 56 -3.75 -8.53 -5.42
C VAL A 56 -5.00 -7.77 -4.99
N ASP A 57 -5.92 -7.52 -5.91
CA ASP A 57 -7.08 -6.68 -5.68
C ASP A 57 -8.25 -7.09 -6.58
N LEU A 58 -9.49 -7.02 -6.07
CA LEU A 58 -10.71 -7.29 -6.83
C LEU A 58 -11.16 -6.04 -7.58
N SER A 59 -11.08 -6.06 -8.90
CA SER A 59 -11.44 -4.90 -9.72
C SER A 59 -12.94 -4.59 -9.63
N GLY A 60 -13.28 -3.37 -9.17
CA GLY A 60 -14.65 -2.89 -9.13
C GLY A 60 -15.43 -3.24 -7.85
N PHE A 61 -14.77 -3.70 -6.78
CA PHE A 61 -15.43 -4.13 -5.54
C PHE A 61 -16.30 -3.03 -4.93
N THR A 62 -15.83 -1.80 -4.83
CA THR A 62 -16.61 -0.68 -4.28
C THR A 62 -17.94 -0.50 -5.03
N ARG A 63 -17.90 -0.48 -6.37
CA ARG A 63 -19.11 -0.37 -7.18
C ARG A 63 -20.02 -1.58 -7.01
N PHE A 64 -19.45 -2.76 -6.88
CA PHE A 64 -20.22 -3.99 -6.66
C PHE A 64 -20.98 -3.91 -5.35
N THR A 65 -20.33 -3.49 -4.25
CA THR A 65 -20.95 -3.29 -2.93
C THR A 65 -22.09 -2.26 -3.00
N ASP A 66 -21.88 -1.15 -3.69
CA ASP A 66 -22.91 -0.11 -3.85
C ASP A 66 -24.17 -0.62 -4.59
N VAL A 67 -24.02 -1.59 -5.49
CA VAL A 67 -25.13 -2.08 -6.35
C VAL A 67 -25.77 -3.34 -5.78
N GLN A 68 -24.98 -4.28 -5.26
CA GLN A 68 -25.47 -5.59 -4.83
C GLN A 68 -25.72 -5.66 -3.32
N GLY A 69 -25.08 -4.77 -2.55
CA GLY A 69 -25.19 -4.73 -1.09
C GLY A 69 -24.03 -5.40 -0.36
N ASP A 70 -24.05 -5.25 0.97
CA ASP A 70 -22.95 -5.70 1.84
C ASP A 70 -22.89 -7.22 1.97
N ASP A 71 -24.03 -7.91 1.96
CA ASP A 71 -24.09 -9.36 2.13
C ASP A 71 -23.42 -10.08 0.97
N GLU A 72 -23.76 -9.73 -0.26
CA GLU A 72 -23.14 -10.27 -1.47
C GLU A 72 -21.66 -9.89 -1.57
N ALA A 73 -21.28 -8.70 -1.12
CA ALA A 73 -19.89 -8.27 -1.07
C ALA A 73 -19.07 -9.11 -0.08
N VAL A 74 -19.64 -9.45 1.08
CA VAL A 74 -19.01 -10.33 2.09
C VAL A 74 -18.82 -11.74 1.55
N ASP A 75 -19.78 -12.28 0.80
CA ASP A 75 -19.68 -13.61 0.19
C ASP A 75 -18.54 -13.66 -0.82
N ILE A 76 -18.48 -12.69 -1.74
CA ILE A 76 -17.39 -12.59 -2.72
C ILE A 76 -16.03 -12.43 -2.03
N LEU A 77 -15.94 -11.56 -1.03
CA LEU A 77 -14.71 -11.35 -0.28
C LEU A 77 -14.26 -12.60 0.48
N SER A 78 -15.20 -13.36 1.03
CA SER A 78 -14.93 -14.62 1.74
C SER A 78 -14.39 -15.68 0.79
N ALA A 79 -14.98 -15.84 -0.40
CA ALA A 79 -14.53 -16.73 -1.44
C ALA A 79 -13.11 -16.34 -1.94
N PHE A 80 -12.89 -15.07 -2.24
CA PHE A 80 -11.58 -14.53 -2.62
C PHE A 80 -10.51 -14.85 -1.57
N ARG A 81 -10.80 -14.56 -0.31
CA ARG A 81 -9.86 -14.83 0.78
C ARG A 81 -9.57 -16.32 0.98
N ALA A 82 -10.54 -17.19 0.71
CA ALA A 82 -10.34 -18.65 0.76
C ALA A 82 -9.38 -19.10 -0.34
N VAL A 83 -9.56 -18.63 -1.57
CA VAL A 83 -8.66 -18.91 -2.70
C VAL A 83 -7.24 -18.44 -2.39
N VAL A 84 -7.08 -17.17 -1.99
CA VAL A 84 -5.75 -16.61 -1.68
C VAL A 84 -5.05 -17.39 -0.56
N ARG A 85 -5.76 -17.77 0.51
CA ARG A 85 -5.18 -18.57 1.60
C ARG A 85 -4.75 -19.95 1.14
N GLY A 86 -5.59 -20.63 0.36
CA GLY A 86 -5.30 -21.97 -0.18
C GLY A 86 -4.04 -21.95 -1.02
N VAL A 87 -3.99 -21.10 -2.03
CA VAL A 87 -2.86 -21.00 -2.95
C VAL A 87 -1.59 -20.53 -2.24
N ALA A 88 -1.67 -19.49 -1.41
CA ALA A 88 -0.53 -19.00 -0.65
C ALA A 88 0.09 -20.10 0.24
N SER A 89 -0.74 -20.91 0.87
CA SER A 89 -0.29 -22.06 1.67
C SER A 89 0.40 -23.12 0.82
N THR A 90 -0.11 -23.42 -0.38
CA THR A 90 0.46 -24.42 -1.29
C THR A 90 1.84 -24.01 -1.80
N HIS A 91 2.03 -22.72 -2.11
CA HIS A 91 3.29 -22.19 -2.62
C HIS A 91 4.25 -21.68 -1.54
N GLY A 92 3.91 -21.81 -0.25
CA GLY A 92 4.76 -21.29 0.83
C GLY A 92 4.86 -19.75 0.85
N VAL A 93 3.89 -19.07 0.29
CA VAL A 93 3.80 -17.61 0.22
C VAL A 93 3.11 -17.08 1.48
N ARG A 94 3.65 -16.00 2.03
CA ARG A 94 3.06 -15.35 3.20
C ARG A 94 2.03 -14.29 2.79
N ILE A 95 0.85 -14.33 3.39
CA ILE A 95 -0.10 -13.23 3.36
C ILE A 95 0.33 -12.25 4.46
N ALA A 96 0.98 -11.14 4.07
CA ALA A 96 1.47 -10.15 5.02
C ALA A 96 0.33 -9.30 5.59
N LYS A 97 -0.58 -8.83 4.73
CA LYS A 97 -1.71 -7.98 5.15
C LYS A 97 -2.93 -8.21 4.27
N TRP A 98 -4.11 -8.14 4.87
CA TRP A 98 -5.38 -7.97 4.17
C TRP A 98 -5.70 -6.48 4.05
N LEU A 99 -6.09 -6.04 2.87
CA LEU A 99 -6.30 -4.64 2.51
C LEU A 99 -7.71 -4.43 1.95
N GLY A 100 -8.73 -4.67 2.78
CA GLY A 100 -10.12 -4.64 2.32
C GLY A 100 -10.42 -5.78 1.34
N ASP A 101 -10.61 -5.44 0.08
CA ASP A 101 -10.84 -6.32 -1.08
C ASP A 101 -9.55 -6.79 -1.76
N GLY A 102 -8.40 -6.48 -1.18
CA GLY A 102 -7.09 -6.91 -1.65
C GLY A 102 -6.25 -7.58 -0.57
N ALA A 103 -5.05 -8.00 -0.97
CA ALA A 103 -4.05 -8.54 -0.06
C ALA A 103 -2.62 -8.19 -0.52
N MET A 104 -1.71 -8.07 0.44
CA MET A 104 -0.28 -8.02 0.23
C MET A 104 0.32 -9.39 0.51
N LEU A 105 0.98 -9.95 -0.49
CA LEU A 105 1.67 -11.22 -0.44
C LEU A 105 3.17 -11.00 -0.45
N VAL A 106 3.91 -11.86 0.25
CA VAL A 106 5.37 -11.78 0.35
C VAL A 106 5.98 -13.15 0.14
N GLY A 107 6.95 -13.24 -0.76
CA GLY A 107 7.79 -14.40 -1.00
C GLY A 107 9.25 -14.14 -0.62
N VAL A 108 9.97 -15.19 -0.25
CA VAL A 108 11.44 -15.15 -0.13
C VAL A 108 12.05 -15.19 -1.52
N GLU A 109 11.57 -16.14 -2.33
CA GLU A 109 11.93 -16.31 -3.72
C GLU A 109 10.82 -15.80 -4.64
N PRO A 110 11.15 -15.31 -5.84
CA PRO A 110 10.18 -14.76 -6.79
C PRO A 110 9.26 -15.78 -7.42
N GLU A 111 9.79 -16.97 -7.81
CA GLU A 111 9.05 -17.96 -8.57
C GLU A 111 7.79 -18.48 -7.85
N PRO A 112 7.85 -18.92 -6.58
CA PRO A 112 6.65 -19.39 -5.88
C PRO A 112 5.57 -18.31 -5.76
N LEU A 113 5.97 -17.05 -5.62
CA LEU A 113 5.01 -15.94 -5.53
C LEU A 113 4.35 -15.68 -6.89
N LEU A 114 5.11 -15.73 -8.00
CA LEU A 114 4.56 -15.57 -9.35
C LEU A 114 3.60 -16.70 -9.71
N GLU A 115 3.99 -17.96 -9.41
CA GLU A 115 3.13 -19.12 -9.61
C GLU A 115 1.83 -18.99 -8.82
N ALA A 116 1.92 -18.56 -7.56
CA ALA A 116 0.75 -18.29 -6.74
C ALA A 116 -0.16 -17.22 -7.36
N LEU A 117 0.39 -16.14 -7.90
CA LEU A 117 -0.40 -15.08 -8.52
C LEU A 117 -1.18 -15.55 -9.74
N VAL A 118 -0.53 -16.34 -10.60
CA VAL A 118 -1.15 -16.88 -11.81
C VAL A 118 -2.22 -17.92 -11.44
N GLU A 119 -1.98 -18.73 -10.42
CA GLU A 119 -2.97 -19.68 -9.92
C GLU A 119 -4.18 -18.99 -9.27
N ILE A 120 -3.95 -17.96 -8.45
CA ILE A 120 -5.05 -17.16 -7.86
C ILE A 120 -5.90 -16.53 -8.96
N GLU A 121 -5.28 -15.89 -9.95
CA GLU A 121 -5.99 -15.26 -11.08
C GLU A 121 -6.82 -16.29 -11.84
N GLY A 122 -6.23 -17.44 -12.17
CA GLY A 122 -6.91 -18.54 -12.86
C GLY A 122 -8.12 -19.06 -12.07
N LEU A 123 -7.96 -19.36 -10.79
CA LEU A 123 -9.03 -19.85 -9.93
C LEU A 123 -10.18 -18.83 -9.76
N ILE A 124 -9.88 -17.54 -9.62
CA ILE A 124 -10.90 -16.48 -9.56
C ILE A 124 -11.65 -16.39 -10.89
N THR A 125 -10.93 -16.44 -12.01
CA THR A 125 -11.55 -16.43 -13.36
C THR A 125 -12.41 -17.66 -13.59
N ASP A 126 -11.94 -18.86 -13.28
CA ASP A 126 -12.63 -20.14 -13.48
C ASP A 126 -13.85 -20.28 -12.54
N SER A 127 -13.83 -19.66 -11.38
CA SER A 127 -14.99 -19.65 -10.46
C SER A 127 -16.19 -18.88 -11.00
N GLY A 128 -16.02 -18.12 -12.08
CA GLY A 128 -17.08 -17.23 -12.60
C GLY A 128 -17.36 -16.02 -11.72
N SER A 129 -16.38 -15.63 -10.88
CA SER A 129 -16.48 -14.43 -10.04
C SER A 129 -16.89 -13.20 -10.88
N PRO A 130 -17.87 -12.40 -10.44
CA PRO A 130 -18.23 -11.17 -11.12
C PRO A 130 -17.14 -10.10 -11.03
N LEU A 131 -16.20 -10.27 -10.11
CA LEU A 131 -15.08 -9.35 -9.89
C LEU A 131 -13.77 -10.00 -10.32
N PRO A 132 -13.18 -9.55 -11.43
CA PRO A 132 -11.88 -10.04 -11.87
C PRO A 132 -10.76 -9.55 -10.97
N LEU A 133 -9.72 -10.39 -10.82
CA LEU A 133 -8.50 -10.04 -10.10
C LEU A 133 -7.62 -9.12 -10.96
N ARG A 134 -6.88 -8.25 -10.29
CA ARG A 134 -5.68 -7.59 -10.82
C ARG A 134 -4.55 -7.74 -9.81
N ALA A 135 -3.31 -7.76 -10.29
CA ALA A 135 -2.16 -7.90 -9.42
C ALA A 135 -0.93 -7.13 -9.94
N GLY A 136 -0.03 -6.80 -9.01
CA GLY A 136 1.27 -6.21 -9.32
C GLY A 136 2.35 -6.93 -8.52
N PHE A 137 3.46 -7.25 -9.19
CA PHE A 137 4.59 -7.98 -8.64
C PHE A 137 5.90 -7.23 -8.85
N THR A 138 6.79 -7.29 -7.87
CA THR A 138 8.19 -6.86 -8.00
C THR A 138 9.06 -7.48 -6.91
N THR A 139 10.36 -7.49 -7.14
CA THR A 139 11.38 -7.95 -6.20
C THR A 139 12.32 -6.81 -5.85
N GLY A 140 12.81 -6.77 -4.61
CA GLY A 140 13.84 -5.81 -4.26
C GLY A 140 14.13 -5.71 -2.76
N PRO A 141 15.15 -4.89 -2.43
CA PRO A 141 15.58 -4.71 -1.05
C PRO A 141 14.56 -3.90 -0.25
N VAL A 142 14.28 -4.37 0.95
CA VAL A 142 13.39 -3.72 1.93
C VAL A 142 14.01 -3.74 3.31
N ILE A 143 13.51 -2.89 4.18
CA ILE A 143 13.80 -2.89 5.62
C ILE A 143 12.67 -3.67 6.30
N LEU A 144 13.06 -4.68 7.07
CA LEU A 144 12.15 -5.42 7.92
C LEU A 144 12.04 -4.70 9.27
N ILE A 145 10.83 -4.36 9.68
CA ILE A 145 10.52 -3.68 10.95
C ILE A 145 9.67 -4.62 11.79
N ASP A 146 10.02 -4.74 13.07
CA ASP A 146 9.29 -5.52 14.08
C ASP A 146 8.97 -6.97 13.69
N GLY A 147 9.76 -7.52 12.76
CA GLY A 147 9.69 -8.92 12.32
C GLY A 147 8.61 -9.24 11.27
N ASP A 148 7.69 -8.34 10.99
CA ASP A 148 6.58 -8.64 10.08
C ASP A 148 6.11 -7.49 9.17
N ASP A 149 6.62 -6.29 9.35
CA ASP A 149 6.34 -5.16 8.45
C ASP A 149 7.54 -4.86 7.52
N TYR A 150 7.25 -4.40 6.32
CA TYR A 150 8.24 -4.15 5.29
C TYR A 150 8.16 -2.71 4.80
N VAL A 151 9.30 -2.03 4.79
CA VAL A 151 9.42 -0.66 4.26
C VAL A 151 10.47 -0.64 3.15
N GLY A 152 10.08 -0.19 1.97
CA GLY A 152 10.99 -0.08 0.84
C GLY A 152 10.30 0.25 -0.48
N HIS A 153 11.13 0.57 -1.47
CA HIS A 153 10.66 0.91 -2.81
C HIS A 153 9.87 -0.23 -3.44
N ALA A 154 10.33 -1.48 -3.28
CA ALA A 154 9.68 -2.65 -3.86
C ALA A 154 8.23 -2.82 -3.40
N VAL A 155 7.93 -2.61 -2.09
CA VAL A 155 6.55 -2.68 -1.58
C VAL A 155 5.66 -1.66 -2.29
N ASN A 156 6.12 -0.41 -2.39
CA ASN A 156 5.37 0.66 -3.02
C ASN A 156 5.18 0.42 -4.52
N LEU A 157 6.21 -0.11 -5.19
CA LEU A 157 6.17 -0.40 -6.61
C LEU A 157 5.18 -1.52 -6.94
N ALA A 158 5.17 -2.62 -6.17
CA ALA A 158 4.19 -3.70 -6.32
C ALA A 158 2.74 -3.19 -6.18
N ALA A 159 2.48 -2.33 -5.18
CA ALA A 159 1.15 -1.73 -5.00
C ALA A 159 0.73 -0.86 -6.19
N ARG A 160 1.66 -0.09 -6.74
CA ARG A 160 1.39 0.78 -7.90
C ARG A 160 1.21 -0.02 -9.19
N LEU A 161 1.96 -1.09 -9.39
CA LEU A 161 1.76 -2.01 -10.50
C LEU A 161 0.37 -2.63 -10.43
N CYS A 162 -0.08 -3.07 -9.25
CA CYS A 162 -1.45 -3.57 -9.05
C CYS A 162 -2.50 -2.52 -9.41
N ALA A 163 -2.31 -1.27 -8.98
CA ALA A 163 -3.23 -0.18 -9.32
C ALA A 163 -3.25 0.15 -10.82
N ALA A 164 -2.12 -0.05 -11.52
CA ALA A 164 -1.99 0.18 -12.96
C ALA A 164 -2.40 -1.03 -13.83
N ALA A 165 -2.62 -2.19 -13.21
CA ALA A 165 -3.03 -3.40 -13.91
C ALA A 165 -4.51 -3.33 -14.33
N GLU A 166 -4.77 -3.83 -15.53
CA GLU A 166 -6.13 -4.05 -16.04
C GLU A 166 -6.79 -5.23 -15.30
N PRO A 167 -8.12 -5.33 -15.29
CA PRO A 167 -8.81 -6.53 -14.82
C PRO A 167 -8.26 -7.81 -15.49
N ARG A 168 -8.04 -8.86 -14.71
CA ARG A 168 -7.41 -10.12 -15.13
C ARG A 168 -5.94 -9.99 -15.57
N GLN A 169 -5.25 -8.98 -15.08
CA GLN A 169 -3.86 -8.75 -15.42
C GLN A 169 -2.97 -8.86 -14.19
N VAL A 170 -1.88 -9.59 -14.31
CA VAL A 170 -0.76 -9.63 -13.38
C VAL A 170 0.38 -8.86 -14.02
N LEU A 171 0.73 -7.69 -13.50
CA LEU A 171 1.85 -6.88 -13.99
C LEU A 171 3.11 -7.10 -13.15
N ALA A 172 4.25 -7.14 -13.83
CA ALA A 172 5.56 -7.20 -13.20
C ALA A 172 6.55 -6.27 -13.93
N ILE A 173 7.64 -5.93 -13.25
CA ILE A 173 8.79 -5.29 -13.89
C ILE A 173 9.49 -6.33 -14.77
N ALA A 174 9.83 -5.93 -16.01
CA ALA A 174 10.45 -6.86 -16.96
C ALA A 174 11.77 -7.44 -16.43
N ASP A 175 12.62 -6.61 -15.82
CA ASP A 175 13.91 -7.01 -15.28
C ASP A 175 13.79 -8.02 -14.12
N ASP A 176 12.71 -7.96 -13.34
CA ASP A 176 12.46 -8.90 -12.24
C ASP A 176 12.14 -10.32 -12.72
N ILE A 177 11.81 -10.50 -14.02
CA ILE A 177 11.31 -11.74 -14.59
C ILE A 177 12.34 -12.45 -15.49
N VAL A 178 13.28 -11.71 -16.06
CA VAL A 178 14.21 -12.20 -17.13
C VAL A 178 15.00 -13.46 -16.75
N HIS A 179 15.23 -13.70 -15.46
CA HIS A 179 16.07 -14.80 -14.99
C HIS A 179 15.29 -15.91 -14.27
N LEU A 180 13.96 -15.87 -14.30
CA LEU A 180 13.15 -16.84 -13.59
C LEU A 180 12.97 -18.13 -14.40
N TYR A 181 13.17 -19.26 -13.73
CA TYR A 181 12.95 -20.61 -14.29
C TYR A 181 11.55 -21.07 -13.91
N THR A 182 10.57 -20.73 -14.74
CA THR A 182 9.17 -21.08 -14.50
C THR A 182 8.47 -21.33 -15.85
N ASP A 183 7.39 -22.11 -15.82
CA ASP A 183 6.49 -22.31 -16.98
C ASP A 183 5.58 -21.10 -17.24
N ILE A 184 5.80 -20.01 -16.52
CA ILE A 184 5.03 -18.78 -16.66
C ILE A 184 5.46 -18.02 -17.92
N VAL A 185 4.49 -17.58 -18.69
CA VAL A 185 4.71 -16.78 -19.88
C VAL A 185 4.63 -15.28 -19.52
N SER A 186 5.67 -14.53 -19.87
CA SER A 186 5.66 -13.09 -19.80
C SER A 186 5.42 -12.47 -21.19
N VAL A 187 4.51 -11.50 -21.26
CA VAL A 187 4.19 -10.77 -22.50
C VAL A 187 4.47 -9.29 -22.27
N PRO A 188 5.25 -8.62 -23.15
CA PRO A 188 5.50 -7.19 -23.01
C PRO A 188 4.19 -6.41 -22.91
N ALA A 189 4.06 -5.60 -21.85
CA ALA A 189 2.93 -4.70 -21.61
C ALA A 189 3.30 -3.22 -21.82
N GLY A 190 4.50 -2.97 -22.37
CA GLY A 190 5.01 -1.67 -22.75
C GLY A 190 5.74 -0.95 -21.62
N ARG A 191 6.25 0.22 -21.98
CA ARG A 191 6.90 1.11 -21.03
C ARG A 191 5.86 1.99 -20.38
N ARG A 192 5.83 2.04 -19.05
CA ARG A 192 4.80 2.76 -18.29
C ARG A 192 5.40 3.76 -17.31
N GLU A 193 4.79 4.92 -17.22
CA GLU A 193 5.00 5.83 -16.11
C GLU A 193 4.22 5.32 -14.90
N ILE A 194 4.95 4.96 -13.85
CA ILE A 194 4.34 4.52 -12.59
C ILE A 194 4.42 5.68 -11.59
N PRO A 195 3.30 6.17 -11.05
CA PRO A 195 3.29 7.31 -10.14
C PRO A 195 4.30 7.17 -9.00
N GLY A 196 5.24 8.14 -8.88
CA GLY A 196 6.31 8.14 -7.86
C GLY A 196 7.47 7.18 -8.14
N VAL A 197 7.61 6.68 -9.35
CA VAL A 197 8.83 6.14 -9.94
C VAL A 197 9.37 7.22 -10.87
N GLU A 198 10.66 7.55 -10.74
CA GLU A 198 11.25 8.71 -11.41
C GLU A 198 11.31 8.52 -12.93
N ASP A 199 11.68 7.31 -13.37
CA ASP A 199 11.75 6.95 -14.77
C ASP A 199 10.65 5.96 -15.17
N PRO A 200 10.16 6.03 -16.44
CA PRO A 200 9.26 5.01 -16.96
C PRO A 200 9.92 3.63 -16.94
N VAL A 201 9.18 2.61 -16.52
CA VAL A 201 9.66 1.23 -16.40
C VAL A 201 9.06 0.34 -17.48
N ASP A 202 9.85 -0.63 -17.95
CA ASP A 202 9.36 -1.68 -18.84
C ASP A 202 8.61 -2.73 -18.03
N VAL A 203 7.33 -2.93 -18.36
CA VAL A 203 6.45 -3.86 -17.67
C VAL A 203 6.03 -5.01 -18.58
N VAL A 204 5.79 -6.14 -17.95
CA VAL A 204 5.28 -7.34 -18.59
C VAL A 204 3.99 -7.79 -17.92
N ALA A 205 3.10 -8.38 -18.70
CA ALA A 205 1.94 -9.10 -18.19
C ALA A 205 2.30 -10.57 -18.04
N ILE A 206 2.03 -11.15 -16.87
CA ILE A 206 2.30 -12.52 -16.53
C ILE A 206 1.06 -13.36 -16.80
N ARG A 207 1.25 -14.52 -17.40
CA ARG A 207 0.19 -15.49 -17.73
C ARG A 207 0.68 -16.92 -17.51
N ARG A 208 -0.25 -17.83 -17.42
CA ARG A 208 0.00 -19.27 -17.48
C ARG A 208 0.08 -19.75 -18.92
#